data_5545301c8edccdaaba2c1bbe4b5b9b0c
#
_entry.id   5545301c8edccdaaba2c1bbe4b5b9b0c
#
_cell.length_a   1.000
_cell.length_b   1.000
_cell.length_c   1.000
_cell.angle_alpha   90.00
_cell.angle_beta   90.00
_cell.angle_gamma   90.00
#
_symmetry.space_group_name_H-M   'P 1'
#
loop_
_entity.id
_entity.type
_entity.pdbx_description
1 polymer ?
#
loop_
_entity_poly.entity_id
_entity_poly.type
_entity_poly.pdbx_seq_one_letter_code
_entity_poly.pdbx_strand_id
1 'polypeptide(L)'
;NRHQNHLEILAADATTGETSVFYDETNPYYIDITDNWTFLEDGNRFLMTSEKDGYNHIYLYLMDGTEVKQLTDGEWEVTEVYGFDGKEVYFQAAKNSSIERQIYAVNLKGEMRTLINKVGTNHANFSSNFKYLININSSVEQPRQYVLFDNKGKEVRMLEDNKEFSERMKEYNLGKKEFITITDPAFTLPDGTQIEMETWRILPPDFDPNKKYPVLIYVYGGPGHQTVNNAWGSDDYAWMQLLAQRGIICVSINNRGGGARGEVFKKMTYQQLGKYETEDMITLAKYMAAQPYVNPEKIAIYGWSYGGFMATSGITKGADYISTAVAVAPVTNWRYYDNIYTERFMRTPQENPSGYDDNSPINFVDKLKGNYLLCHGSGDDNVHFQNAMELIKALISEGKQFDLMVYPNKDHSIYGRYEQEGNDVRMHLFEKINNFLFENLLEN
;
A
#
# COMPACT_ATOMS: atom_id res chain seq x y z
N ASN A 1 11.80 11.86 -19.16
CA ASN A 1 10.81 12.55 -19.99
C ASN A 1 9.50 12.76 -19.22
N ARG A 2 8.51 13.46 -19.81
CA ARG A 2 7.20 13.73 -19.17
C ARG A 2 6.37 12.47 -18.91
N HIS A 3 6.44 11.49 -19.79
CA HIS A 3 5.73 10.21 -19.62
C HIS A 3 6.34 9.32 -18.53
N GLN A 4 7.51 9.71 -17.97
CA GLN A 4 8.22 8.98 -16.91
C GLN A 4 8.48 7.50 -17.27
N ASN A 5 8.66 7.22 -18.55
CA ASN A 5 8.88 5.90 -19.13
C ASN A 5 10.22 5.77 -19.87
N HIS A 6 11.07 6.79 -19.78
CA HIS A 6 12.43 6.83 -20.31
C HIS A 6 13.33 7.50 -19.26
N LEU A 7 14.21 6.73 -18.66
CA LEU A 7 15.19 7.15 -17.67
C LEU A 7 16.56 7.24 -18.34
N GLU A 8 17.15 8.43 -18.32
CA GLU A 8 18.53 8.66 -18.70
C GLU A 8 19.30 9.16 -17.46
N ILE A 9 20.48 8.59 -17.21
CA ILE A 9 21.35 9.04 -16.15
C ILE A 9 22.59 9.63 -16.77
N LEU A 10 22.90 10.85 -16.34
CA LEU A 10 23.94 11.69 -16.92
C LEU A 10 25.16 11.72 -16.00
N ALA A 11 26.34 11.47 -16.56
CA ALA A 11 27.60 11.86 -15.94
C ALA A 11 27.96 13.29 -16.40
N ALA A 12 28.34 14.14 -15.46
CA ALA A 12 28.81 15.48 -15.76
C ALA A 12 30.32 15.58 -15.43
N ASP A 13 31.10 16.11 -16.36
CA ASP A 13 32.50 16.46 -16.09
C ASP A 13 32.52 17.67 -15.13
N ALA A 14 33.13 17.50 -13.98
CA ALA A 14 33.15 18.52 -12.93
C ALA A 14 33.96 19.78 -13.33
N THR A 15 34.80 19.70 -14.34
CA THR A 15 35.66 20.82 -14.81
C THR A 15 34.99 21.60 -15.92
N THR A 16 34.39 20.90 -16.89
CA THR A 16 33.82 21.51 -18.11
C THR A 16 32.30 21.71 -18.04
N GLY A 17 31.61 20.92 -17.21
CA GLY A 17 30.16 20.85 -17.13
C GLY A 17 29.52 20.08 -18.30
N GLU A 18 30.34 19.50 -19.20
CA GLU A 18 29.81 18.64 -20.26
C GLU A 18 29.16 17.38 -19.70
N THR A 19 28.03 16.98 -20.28
CA THR A 19 27.26 15.82 -19.82
C THR A 19 27.23 14.72 -20.88
N SER A 20 27.25 13.48 -20.44
CA SER A 20 27.05 12.29 -21.28
C SER A 20 26.10 11.31 -20.60
N VAL A 21 25.25 10.64 -21.38
CA VAL A 21 24.40 9.58 -20.89
C VAL A 21 25.28 8.35 -20.61
N PHE A 22 25.22 7.80 -19.39
CA PHE A 22 25.92 6.56 -19.06
C PHE A 22 24.97 5.41 -18.70
N TYR A 23 23.68 5.70 -18.56
CA TYR A 23 22.65 4.67 -18.41
C TYR A 23 21.36 5.15 -19.09
N ASP A 24 20.70 4.25 -19.80
CA ASP A 24 19.44 4.49 -20.51
C ASP A 24 18.49 3.30 -20.33
N GLU A 25 17.27 3.57 -19.89
CA GLU A 25 16.21 2.57 -19.71
C GLU A 25 14.88 3.10 -20.22
N THR A 26 14.16 2.28 -20.97
CA THR A 26 12.79 2.56 -21.42
C THR A 26 11.83 1.48 -20.97
N ASN A 27 10.58 1.87 -20.71
CA ASN A 27 9.52 0.95 -20.31
C ASN A 27 8.22 1.33 -21.05
N PRO A 28 7.37 0.38 -21.49
CA PRO A 28 6.11 0.69 -22.17
C PRO A 28 5.10 1.39 -21.26
N TYR A 29 5.26 1.28 -19.94
CA TYR A 29 4.39 1.89 -18.93
C TYR A 29 5.08 3.12 -18.32
N TYR A 30 5.70 2.96 -17.18
CA TYR A 30 6.49 3.96 -16.45
C TYR A 30 7.69 3.29 -15.77
N ILE A 31 8.67 4.08 -15.38
CA ILE A 31 9.84 3.63 -14.61
C ILE A 31 9.74 4.26 -13.23
N ASP A 32 9.76 3.43 -12.18
CA ASP A 32 9.91 3.92 -10.81
C ASP A 32 11.31 4.47 -10.61
N ILE A 33 11.39 5.64 -9.97
CA ILE A 33 12.68 6.24 -9.62
C ILE A 33 13.28 5.39 -8.49
N THR A 34 14.52 4.96 -8.66
CA THR A 34 15.28 4.26 -7.65
C THR A 34 16.44 5.10 -7.14
N ASP A 35 16.64 5.10 -5.82
CA ASP A 35 17.82 5.66 -5.15
C ASP A 35 18.86 4.58 -4.82
N ASN A 36 18.66 3.36 -5.31
CA ASN A 36 19.52 2.20 -5.06
C ASN A 36 20.75 2.22 -5.96
N TRP A 37 21.56 3.27 -5.85
CA TRP A 37 22.82 3.44 -6.57
C TRP A 37 24.00 3.15 -5.66
N THR A 38 24.93 2.32 -6.11
CA THR A 38 26.18 2.08 -5.39
C THR A 38 27.33 2.05 -6.39
N PHE A 39 28.17 3.09 -6.38
CA PHE A 39 29.41 3.10 -7.15
C PHE A 39 30.46 2.26 -6.42
N LEU A 40 31.13 1.38 -7.17
CA LEU A 40 32.17 0.52 -6.60
C LEU A 40 33.48 1.29 -6.47
N GLU A 41 34.31 0.89 -5.48
CA GLU A 41 35.60 1.54 -5.19
C GLU A 41 36.60 1.50 -6.35
N ASP A 42 36.41 0.61 -7.33
CA ASP A 42 37.23 0.55 -8.53
C ASP A 42 37.01 1.71 -9.51
N GLY A 43 36.00 2.53 -9.25
CA GLY A 43 35.68 3.71 -10.08
C GLY A 43 35.18 3.38 -11.48
N ASN A 44 34.94 2.12 -11.81
CA ASN A 44 34.57 1.66 -13.16
C ASN A 44 33.22 0.93 -13.21
N ARG A 45 32.63 0.60 -12.06
CA ARG A 45 31.38 -0.16 -11.98
C ARG A 45 30.40 0.47 -10.99
N PHE A 46 29.12 0.22 -11.21
CA PHE A 46 28.06 0.58 -10.28
C PHE A 46 26.99 -0.52 -10.22
N LEU A 47 26.26 -0.51 -9.11
CA LEU A 47 25.07 -1.34 -8.87
C LEU A 47 23.82 -0.48 -8.94
N MET A 48 22.76 -1.03 -9.47
CA MET A 48 21.44 -0.41 -9.51
C MET A 48 20.34 -1.46 -9.53
N THR A 49 19.14 -1.09 -9.09
CA THR A 49 17.93 -1.92 -9.27
C THR A 49 17.12 -1.49 -10.49
N SER A 50 16.53 -2.47 -11.18
CA SER A 50 15.62 -2.24 -12.30
C SER A 50 14.58 -3.35 -12.39
N GLU A 51 13.40 -3.01 -12.93
CA GLU A 51 12.29 -3.95 -13.22
C GLU A 51 12.31 -4.46 -14.67
N LYS A 52 13.38 -4.24 -15.41
CA LYS A 52 13.43 -4.49 -16.86
C LYS A 52 13.23 -5.94 -17.31
N ASP A 53 13.31 -6.90 -16.38
CA ASP A 53 13.00 -8.33 -16.61
C ASP A 53 11.61 -8.74 -16.11
N GLY A 54 10.82 -7.76 -15.62
CA GLY A 54 9.47 -7.99 -15.08
C GLY A 54 9.38 -7.99 -13.56
N TYR A 55 10.52 -8.01 -12.85
CA TYR A 55 10.63 -7.92 -11.39
C TYR A 55 11.77 -6.99 -11.00
N ASN A 56 11.69 -6.38 -9.83
CA ASN A 56 12.77 -5.50 -9.37
C ASN A 56 13.97 -6.31 -8.89
N HIS A 57 15.08 -6.24 -9.63
CA HIS A 57 16.32 -6.97 -9.36
C HIS A 57 17.56 -6.08 -9.36
N ILE A 58 18.66 -6.61 -8.79
CA ILE A 58 19.96 -5.92 -8.69
C ILE A 58 20.81 -6.27 -9.91
N TYR A 59 21.35 -5.23 -10.56
CA TYR A 59 22.22 -5.33 -11.72
C TYR A 59 23.58 -4.67 -11.46
N LEU A 60 24.61 -5.22 -12.07
CA LEU A 60 25.96 -4.67 -12.10
C LEU A 60 26.25 -4.11 -13.50
N TYR A 61 26.72 -2.87 -13.58
CA TYR A 61 27.04 -2.14 -14.80
C TYR A 61 28.47 -1.63 -14.79
N LEU A 62 29.05 -1.40 -15.99
CA LEU A 62 30.18 -0.51 -16.19
C LEU A 62 29.73 0.95 -16.22
N MET A 63 30.66 1.87 -16.00
CA MET A 63 30.38 3.32 -16.04
C MET A 63 30.03 3.85 -17.44
N ASP A 64 30.07 3.04 -18.48
CA ASP A 64 29.57 3.35 -19.83
C ASP A 64 28.14 2.81 -20.08
N GLY A 65 27.48 2.27 -19.01
CA GLY A 65 26.15 1.69 -19.08
C GLY A 65 26.08 0.26 -19.57
N THR A 66 27.22 -0.35 -19.92
CA THR A 66 27.25 -1.77 -20.31
C THR A 66 26.87 -2.64 -19.12
N GLU A 67 25.84 -3.46 -19.28
CA GLU A 67 25.46 -4.44 -18.28
C GLU A 67 26.53 -5.53 -18.18
N VAL A 68 27.10 -5.70 -16.99
CA VAL A 68 28.03 -6.77 -16.68
C VAL A 68 27.29 -8.05 -16.29
N LYS A 69 26.27 -7.88 -15.39
CA LYS A 69 25.53 -9.02 -14.87
C LYS A 69 24.26 -8.60 -14.11
N GLN A 70 23.19 -9.36 -14.29
CA GLN A 70 22.08 -9.42 -13.35
C GLN A 70 22.50 -10.28 -12.14
N LEU A 71 22.48 -9.71 -10.94
CA LEU A 71 22.94 -10.38 -9.72
C LEU A 71 21.86 -11.19 -9.03
N THR A 72 20.59 -10.77 -9.16
CA THR A 72 19.42 -11.45 -8.62
C THR A 72 18.39 -11.69 -9.72
N ASP A 73 17.68 -12.81 -9.68
CA ASP A 73 16.71 -13.22 -10.69
C ASP A 73 15.56 -14.02 -10.09
N GLY A 74 14.48 -14.19 -10.84
CA GLY A 74 13.30 -14.99 -10.48
C GLY A 74 12.02 -14.19 -10.29
N GLU A 75 10.91 -14.88 -10.04
CA GLU A 75 9.58 -14.28 -9.89
C GLU A 75 9.35 -13.70 -8.48
N TRP A 76 10.18 -12.75 -8.08
CA TRP A 76 10.15 -12.07 -6.79
C TRP A 76 10.90 -10.73 -6.87
N GLU A 77 10.66 -9.83 -5.93
CA GLU A 77 11.22 -8.49 -5.97
C GLU A 77 12.22 -8.23 -4.84
N VAL A 78 13.32 -7.54 -5.17
CA VAL A 78 14.14 -6.78 -4.23
C VAL A 78 13.32 -5.57 -3.79
N THR A 79 13.10 -5.42 -2.48
CA THR A 79 12.28 -4.34 -1.93
C THR A 79 13.11 -3.21 -1.32
N GLU A 80 14.36 -3.48 -0.94
CA GLU A 80 15.29 -2.49 -0.40
C GLU A 80 16.73 -2.96 -0.61
N VAL A 81 17.65 -2.06 -0.91
CA VAL A 81 19.09 -2.32 -0.95
C VAL A 81 19.77 -1.56 0.18
N TYR A 82 20.47 -2.26 1.06
CA TYR A 82 21.13 -1.67 2.23
C TYR A 82 22.56 -1.18 1.92
N GLY A 83 23.22 -1.74 0.90
CA GLY A 83 24.54 -1.34 0.44
C GLY A 83 25.46 -2.50 0.09
N PHE A 84 26.74 -2.17 -0.15
CA PHE A 84 27.79 -3.09 -0.59
C PHE A 84 29.02 -2.98 0.31
N ASP A 85 29.55 -4.10 0.80
CA ASP A 85 30.70 -4.14 1.72
C ASP A 85 32.07 -4.36 1.02
N GLY A 86 32.08 -4.24 -0.30
CA GLY A 86 33.24 -4.56 -1.15
C GLY A 86 33.26 -6.01 -1.65
N LYS A 87 32.35 -6.87 -1.18
CA LYS A 87 32.23 -8.29 -1.55
C LYS A 87 30.80 -8.70 -1.87
N GLU A 88 29.84 -8.31 -1.04
CA GLU A 88 28.43 -8.67 -1.13
C GLU A 88 27.54 -7.43 -1.06
N VAL A 89 26.44 -7.46 -1.81
CA VAL A 89 25.32 -6.52 -1.70
C VAL A 89 24.33 -7.10 -0.72
N TYR A 90 23.93 -6.30 0.28
CA TYR A 90 22.92 -6.67 1.27
C TYR A 90 21.57 -6.05 0.88
N PHE A 91 20.51 -6.84 0.92
CA PHE A 91 19.20 -6.38 0.45
C PHE A 91 18.05 -7.12 1.15
N GLN A 92 16.87 -6.51 1.09
CA GLN A 92 15.59 -7.10 1.49
C GLN A 92 14.85 -7.57 0.23
N ALA A 93 14.10 -8.66 0.34
CA ALA A 93 13.30 -9.15 -0.78
C ALA A 93 12.01 -9.84 -0.32
N ALA A 94 11.00 -9.83 -1.20
CA ALA A 94 9.75 -10.57 -1.11
C ALA A 94 9.86 -11.95 -1.79
N LYS A 95 10.99 -12.68 -1.52
CA LYS A 95 11.32 -13.91 -2.25
C LYS A 95 10.48 -15.11 -1.80
N ASN A 96 10.22 -15.24 -0.49
CA ASN A 96 9.48 -16.38 0.05
C ASN A 96 7.97 -16.22 -0.09
N SER A 97 7.51 -14.98 -0.02
CA SER A 97 6.11 -14.60 -0.13
C SER A 97 5.98 -13.11 -0.44
N SER A 98 4.98 -12.72 -1.23
CA SER A 98 4.67 -11.32 -1.53
C SER A 98 4.32 -10.51 -0.27
N ILE A 99 3.84 -11.14 0.80
CA ILE A 99 3.46 -10.48 2.06
C ILE A 99 4.54 -10.55 3.15
N GLU A 100 5.70 -11.12 2.86
CA GLU A 100 6.83 -11.23 3.80
C GLU A 100 8.10 -10.58 3.26
N ARG A 101 9.02 -10.27 4.15
CA ARG A 101 10.33 -9.68 3.81
C ARG A 101 11.43 -10.40 4.56
N GLN A 102 12.42 -10.93 3.84
CA GLN A 102 13.63 -11.52 4.39
C GLN A 102 14.86 -10.76 3.93
N ILE A 103 15.99 -10.96 4.62
CA ILE A 103 17.25 -10.29 4.32
C ILE A 103 18.21 -11.28 3.65
N TYR A 104 18.83 -10.84 2.57
CA TYR A 104 19.74 -11.61 1.74
C TYR A 104 21.06 -10.87 1.51
N ALA A 105 22.04 -11.61 1.03
CA ALA A 105 23.27 -11.07 0.48
C ALA A 105 23.57 -11.76 -0.86
N VAL A 106 24.13 -11.02 -1.81
CA VAL A 106 24.56 -11.54 -3.11
C VAL A 106 25.94 -10.99 -3.46
N ASN A 107 26.85 -11.84 -3.94
CA ASN A 107 28.15 -11.37 -4.40
C ASN A 107 28.11 -10.93 -5.88
N LEU A 108 29.20 -10.33 -6.37
CA LEU A 108 29.28 -9.84 -7.77
C LEU A 108 29.31 -10.97 -8.83
N LYS A 109 29.32 -12.25 -8.41
CA LYS A 109 29.12 -13.40 -9.29
C LYS A 109 27.68 -13.86 -9.37
N GLY A 110 26.77 -13.26 -8.57
CA GLY A 110 25.36 -13.66 -8.48
C GLY A 110 25.12 -14.84 -7.52
N GLU A 111 26.11 -15.21 -6.69
CA GLU A 111 25.94 -16.24 -5.67
C GLU A 111 25.23 -15.62 -4.46
N MET A 112 23.96 -16.00 -4.28
CA MET A 112 23.09 -15.44 -3.25
C MET A 112 23.02 -16.35 -2.02
N ARG A 113 22.92 -15.75 -0.83
CA ARG A 113 22.65 -16.43 0.43
C ARG A 113 21.59 -15.73 1.24
N THR A 114 20.84 -16.48 2.02
CA THR A 114 19.92 -15.92 3.02
C THR A 114 20.72 -15.47 4.24
N LEU A 115 20.50 -14.22 4.67
CA LEU A 115 21.13 -13.69 5.87
C LEU A 115 20.19 -13.81 7.08
N ILE A 116 18.93 -13.37 6.94
CA ILE A 116 17.89 -13.50 7.96
C ILE A 116 16.65 -14.11 7.33
N ASN A 117 16.18 -15.24 7.87
CA ASN A 117 15.00 -15.98 7.42
C ASN A 117 13.98 -16.16 8.55
N LYS A 118 13.64 -15.07 9.24
CA LYS A 118 12.55 -15.10 10.22
C LYS A 118 11.22 -14.86 9.52
N VAL A 119 10.18 -15.56 9.95
CA VAL A 119 8.80 -15.39 9.47
C VAL A 119 8.36 -13.94 9.67
N GLY A 120 7.59 -13.43 8.74
CA GLY A 120 7.05 -12.07 8.76
C GLY A 120 7.94 -11.07 8.03
N THR A 121 7.89 -9.83 8.49
CA THR A 121 8.67 -8.73 7.89
C THR A 121 9.94 -8.49 8.69
N ASN A 122 11.07 -8.52 8.00
CA ASN A 122 12.40 -8.23 8.51
C ASN A 122 12.94 -6.97 7.84
N HIS A 123 13.47 -6.03 8.62
CA HIS A 123 14.16 -4.84 8.15
C HIS A 123 15.52 -4.75 8.85
N ALA A 124 16.57 -4.36 8.12
CA ALA A 124 17.93 -4.33 8.64
C ALA A 124 18.51 -2.93 8.70
N ASN A 125 19.12 -2.59 9.84
CA ASN A 125 19.99 -1.42 9.96
C ASN A 125 21.43 -1.89 10.10
N PHE A 126 22.25 -1.72 9.06
CA PHE A 126 23.64 -2.14 9.05
C PHE A 126 24.56 -1.10 9.73
N SER A 127 25.64 -1.62 10.38
CA SER A 127 26.77 -0.78 10.75
C SER A 127 27.48 -0.27 9.50
N SER A 128 28.16 0.89 9.58
CA SER A 128 28.85 1.52 8.43
C SER A 128 29.88 0.62 7.72
N ASN A 129 30.42 -0.36 8.43
CA ASN A 129 31.37 -1.34 7.90
C ASN A 129 30.74 -2.70 7.57
N PHE A 130 29.44 -2.82 7.58
CA PHE A 130 28.64 -4.02 7.31
C PHE A 130 29.02 -5.27 8.13
N LYS A 131 29.71 -5.11 9.29
CA LYS A 131 30.06 -6.24 10.15
C LYS A 131 28.90 -6.72 11.01
N TYR A 132 27.99 -5.83 11.33
CA TYR A 132 26.81 -6.08 12.16
C TYR A 132 25.57 -5.45 11.55
N LEU A 133 24.41 -5.99 11.91
CA LEU A 133 23.11 -5.40 11.62
C LEU A 133 22.18 -5.55 12.81
N ILE A 134 21.31 -4.58 13.00
CA ILE A 134 20.13 -4.72 13.85
C ILE A 134 18.98 -5.13 12.95
N ASN A 135 18.48 -6.35 13.12
CA ASN A 135 17.27 -6.80 12.45
C ASN A 135 16.04 -6.43 13.28
N ILE A 136 15.08 -5.79 12.64
CA ILE A 136 13.76 -5.49 13.18
C ILE A 136 12.78 -6.47 12.56
N ASN A 137 12.32 -7.44 13.33
CA ASN A 137 11.41 -8.48 12.86
C ASN A 137 10.04 -8.35 13.53
N SER A 138 8.98 -8.54 12.79
CA SER A 138 7.63 -8.70 13.30
C SER A 138 6.76 -9.58 12.39
N SER A 139 5.68 -10.11 12.95
CA SER A 139 4.60 -10.76 12.21
C SER A 139 3.24 -10.35 12.76
N VAL A 140 2.14 -10.79 12.18
CA VAL A 140 0.80 -10.50 12.74
C VAL A 140 0.60 -11.05 14.15
N GLU A 141 1.37 -12.05 14.55
CA GLU A 141 1.31 -12.68 15.88
C GLU A 141 2.40 -12.17 16.84
N GLN A 142 3.43 -11.50 16.32
CA GLN A 142 4.60 -11.10 17.10
C GLN A 142 4.90 -9.61 16.94
N PRO A 143 4.86 -8.82 18.03
CA PRO A 143 5.37 -7.45 18.04
C PRO A 143 6.83 -7.36 17.58
N ARG A 144 7.25 -6.16 17.23
CA ARG A 144 8.60 -5.90 16.74
C ARG A 144 9.66 -6.36 17.75
N GLN A 145 10.59 -7.18 17.29
CA GLN A 145 11.81 -7.57 18.02
C GLN A 145 13.02 -6.93 17.36
N TYR A 146 13.97 -6.51 18.17
CA TYR A 146 15.22 -5.88 17.75
C TYR A 146 16.37 -6.79 18.15
N VAL A 147 17.06 -7.34 17.17
CA VAL A 147 18.10 -8.35 17.39
C VAL A 147 19.38 -7.94 16.65
N LEU A 148 20.51 -7.95 17.36
CA LEU A 148 21.82 -7.74 16.77
C LEU A 148 22.32 -9.07 16.17
N PHE A 149 22.69 -9.02 14.89
CA PHE A 149 23.33 -10.11 14.14
C PHE A 149 24.71 -9.69 13.64
N ASP A 150 25.58 -10.66 13.41
CA ASP A 150 26.74 -10.45 12.55
C ASP A 150 26.35 -10.58 11.07
N ASN A 151 27.24 -10.17 10.16
CA ASN A 151 26.99 -10.23 8.71
C ASN A 151 27.02 -11.65 8.11
N LYS A 152 27.16 -12.69 8.94
CA LYS A 152 26.96 -14.09 8.56
C LYS A 152 25.58 -14.60 8.93
N GLY A 153 24.76 -13.76 9.56
CA GLY A 153 23.41 -14.12 10.03
C GLY A 153 23.39 -14.84 11.37
N LYS A 154 24.51 -14.81 12.12
CA LYS A 154 24.54 -15.35 13.48
C LYS A 154 24.01 -14.31 14.47
N GLU A 155 23.03 -14.70 15.25
CA GLU A 155 22.54 -13.88 16.36
C GLU A 155 23.65 -13.64 17.38
N VAL A 156 23.86 -12.35 17.70
CA VAL A 156 24.84 -11.91 18.71
C VAL A 156 24.11 -11.62 20.03
N ARG A 157 23.01 -10.89 19.97
CA ARG A 157 22.26 -10.50 21.15
C ARG A 157 20.84 -10.00 20.82
N MET A 158 19.86 -10.41 21.61
CA MET A 158 18.56 -9.76 21.67
C MET A 158 18.73 -8.37 22.32
N LEU A 159 18.25 -7.33 21.65
CA LEU A 159 18.25 -5.95 22.14
C LEU A 159 16.93 -5.61 22.82
N GLU A 160 15.83 -5.96 22.16
CA GLU A 160 14.46 -5.75 22.67
C GLU A 160 13.54 -6.85 22.12
N ASP A 161 12.90 -7.61 22.99
CA ASP A 161 11.98 -8.69 22.61
C ASP A 161 10.51 -8.29 22.71
N ASN A 162 10.20 -7.12 23.28
CA ASN A 162 8.86 -6.61 23.54
C ASN A 162 7.95 -7.60 24.29
N LYS A 163 8.54 -8.44 25.14
CA LYS A 163 7.81 -9.46 25.90
C LYS A 163 6.77 -8.85 26.83
N GLU A 164 7.14 -7.80 27.57
CA GLU A 164 6.21 -7.12 28.48
C GLU A 164 5.02 -6.53 27.73
N PHE A 165 5.28 -5.93 26.56
CA PHE A 165 4.22 -5.44 25.69
C PHE A 165 3.32 -6.59 25.20
N SER A 166 3.92 -7.71 24.77
CA SER A 166 3.17 -8.91 24.33
C SER A 166 2.28 -9.49 25.44
N GLU A 167 2.79 -9.56 26.68
CA GLU A 167 1.99 -10.01 27.81
C GLU A 167 0.85 -9.04 28.13
N ARG A 168 1.11 -7.74 28.07
CA ARG A 168 0.08 -6.72 28.27
C ARG A 168 -1.01 -6.77 27.19
N MET A 169 -0.65 -7.05 25.94
CA MET A 169 -1.64 -7.19 24.86
C MET A 169 -2.59 -8.37 25.07
N LYS A 170 -2.19 -9.41 25.83
CA LYS A 170 -3.07 -10.54 26.20
C LYS A 170 -4.17 -10.15 27.19
N GLU A 171 -4.02 -9.03 27.91
CA GLU A 171 -5.07 -8.51 28.80
C GLU A 171 -6.25 -7.94 28.01
N TYR A 172 -6.04 -7.59 26.73
CA TYR A 172 -7.07 -7.15 25.82
C TYR A 172 -7.64 -8.36 25.08
N ASN A 173 -8.94 -8.45 25.02
CA ASN A 173 -9.62 -9.48 24.23
C ASN A 173 -9.58 -9.10 22.74
N LEU A 174 -8.46 -9.38 22.07
CA LEU A 174 -8.24 -9.02 20.68
C LEU A 174 -8.76 -10.10 19.73
N GLY A 175 -9.33 -9.66 18.62
CA GLY A 175 -9.66 -10.51 17.48
C GLY A 175 -8.39 -11.05 16.81
N LYS A 176 -8.42 -12.32 16.39
CA LYS A 176 -7.30 -12.91 15.64
C LYS A 176 -7.23 -12.30 14.24
N LYS A 177 -6.06 -11.72 13.90
CA LYS A 177 -5.75 -11.36 12.51
C LYS A 177 -5.16 -12.58 11.82
N GLU A 178 -5.78 -12.99 10.72
CA GLU A 178 -5.37 -14.17 9.96
C GLU A 178 -5.33 -13.87 8.46
N PHE A 179 -4.47 -14.58 7.74
CA PHE A 179 -4.40 -14.50 6.28
C PHE A 179 -5.28 -15.55 5.65
N ILE A 180 -5.96 -15.17 4.58
CA ILE A 180 -6.69 -16.05 3.70
C ILE A 180 -6.34 -15.71 2.25
N THR A 181 -6.46 -16.69 1.37
CA THR A 181 -6.31 -16.49 -0.06
C THR A 181 -7.70 -16.56 -0.71
N ILE A 182 -8.03 -15.55 -1.51
CA ILE A 182 -9.28 -15.51 -2.26
C ILE A 182 -8.99 -15.80 -3.71
N THR A 183 -9.67 -16.81 -4.25
CA THR A 183 -9.69 -17.14 -5.67
C THR A 183 -11.07 -16.81 -6.22
N ASP A 184 -11.12 -15.96 -7.24
CA ASP A 184 -12.35 -15.60 -7.95
C ASP A 184 -12.06 -15.46 -9.44
N PRO A 185 -12.93 -15.92 -10.36
CA PRO A 185 -12.74 -15.78 -11.80
C PRO A 185 -12.50 -14.34 -12.29
N ALA A 186 -12.89 -13.33 -11.50
CA ALA A 186 -12.62 -11.92 -11.79
C ALA A 186 -11.15 -11.51 -11.59
N PHE A 187 -10.40 -12.27 -10.79
CA PHE A 187 -8.99 -11.96 -10.50
C PHE A 187 -8.08 -12.56 -11.57
N THR A 188 -7.89 -11.84 -12.67
CA THR A 188 -7.04 -12.25 -13.78
C THR A 188 -6.00 -11.21 -14.14
N LEU A 189 -4.87 -11.68 -14.66
CA LEU A 189 -3.88 -10.85 -15.35
C LEU A 189 -4.37 -10.48 -16.77
N PRO A 190 -3.74 -9.53 -17.47
CA PRO A 190 -4.14 -9.12 -18.81
C PRO A 190 -4.15 -10.25 -19.86
N ASP A 191 -3.34 -11.27 -19.67
CA ASP A 191 -3.27 -12.48 -20.52
C ASP A 191 -4.34 -13.53 -20.19
N GLY A 192 -5.19 -13.27 -19.18
CA GLY A 192 -6.23 -14.18 -18.69
C GLY A 192 -5.77 -15.18 -17.63
N THR A 193 -4.51 -15.12 -17.20
CA THR A 193 -4.01 -15.97 -16.11
C THR A 193 -4.76 -15.66 -14.82
N GLN A 194 -5.37 -16.70 -14.22
CA GLN A 194 -6.04 -16.63 -12.93
C GLN A 194 -5.02 -16.36 -11.82
N ILE A 195 -5.32 -15.41 -10.95
CA ILE A 195 -4.48 -15.07 -9.79
C ILE A 195 -5.24 -15.25 -8.49
N GLU A 196 -4.49 -15.57 -7.45
CA GLU A 196 -4.96 -15.61 -6.08
C GLU A 196 -4.63 -14.28 -5.39
N MET A 197 -5.55 -13.80 -4.53
CA MET A 197 -5.41 -12.51 -3.86
C MET A 197 -5.20 -12.71 -2.37
N GLU A 198 -4.05 -12.21 -1.86
CA GLU A 198 -3.78 -12.21 -0.43
C GLU A 198 -4.72 -11.25 0.28
N THR A 199 -5.32 -11.76 1.35
CA THR A 199 -6.32 -11.05 2.15
C THR A 199 -6.01 -11.27 3.62
N TRP A 200 -6.15 -10.25 4.46
CA TRP A 200 -6.25 -10.48 5.90
C TRP A 200 -7.68 -10.20 6.39
N ARG A 201 -8.07 -10.90 7.45
CA ARG A 201 -9.28 -10.59 8.20
C ARG A 201 -9.01 -10.60 9.71
N ILE A 202 -9.77 -9.78 10.43
CA ILE A 202 -9.87 -9.80 11.89
C ILE A 202 -11.29 -10.16 12.25
N LEU A 203 -11.48 -11.30 12.89
CA LEU A 203 -12.77 -11.73 13.40
C LEU A 203 -12.99 -11.17 14.81
N PRO A 204 -14.26 -10.93 15.24
CA PRO A 204 -14.57 -10.65 16.63
C PRO A 204 -13.94 -11.68 17.58
N PRO A 205 -13.46 -11.27 18.77
CA PRO A 205 -12.79 -12.20 19.69
C PRO A 205 -13.72 -13.31 20.21
N ASP A 206 -15.02 -13.07 20.25
CA ASP A 206 -16.07 -14.02 20.59
C ASP A 206 -16.85 -14.52 19.37
N PHE A 207 -16.17 -14.66 18.25
CA PHE A 207 -16.76 -15.06 16.97
C PHE A 207 -17.54 -16.39 17.08
N ASP A 208 -18.81 -16.33 16.66
CA ASP A 208 -19.71 -17.48 16.56
C ASP A 208 -20.15 -17.65 15.09
N PRO A 209 -19.80 -18.74 14.41
CA PRO A 209 -20.13 -18.94 12.99
C PRO A 209 -21.64 -19.02 12.71
N ASN A 210 -22.48 -19.14 13.74
CA ASN A 210 -23.95 -19.16 13.62
C ASN A 210 -24.57 -17.77 13.71
N LYS A 211 -23.80 -16.74 14.04
CA LYS A 211 -24.25 -15.34 14.06
C LYS A 211 -23.95 -14.66 12.74
N LYS A 212 -24.63 -13.52 12.53
CA LYS A 212 -24.39 -12.63 11.38
C LYS A 212 -23.65 -11.38 11.83
N TYR A 213 -22.55 -11.09 11.18
CA TYR A 213 -21.69 -9.96 11.48
C TYR A 213 -21.65 -8.95 10.32
N PRO A 214 -21.63 -7.64 10.59
CA PRO A 214 -21.26 -6.66 9.60
C PRO A 214 -19.76 -6.75 9.26
N VAL A 215 -19.40 -6.21 8.10
CA VAL A 215 -18.02 -6.20 7.59
C VAL A 215 -17.56 -4.77 7.33
N LEU A 216 -16.32 -4.46 7.68
CA LEU A 216 -15.60 -3.28 7.22
C LEU A 216 -14.44 -3.70 6.31
N ILE A 217 -14.49 -3.28 5.05
CA ILE A 217 -13.37 -3.38 4.11
C ILE A 217 -12.47 -2.18 4.32
N TYR A 218 -11.22 -2.43 4.72
CA TYR A 218 -10.16 -1.41 4.74
C TYR A 218 -9.44 -1.40 3.41
N VAL A 219 -9.26 -0.23 2.82
CA VAL A 219 -8.60 -0.10 1.52
C VAL A 219 -7.67 1.12 1.46
N TYR A 220 -6.51 0.94 0.82
CA TYR A 220 -5.72 2.02 0.25
C TYR A 220 -5.78 1.95 -1.28
N GLY A 221 -5.24 0.90 -1.88
CA GLY A 221 -5.41 0.54 -3.29
C GLY A 221 -4.42 1.17 -4.27
N GLY A 222 -3.61 2.13 -3.86
CA GLY A 222 -2.70 2.87 -4.75
C GLY A 222 -1.61 2.00 -5.38
N PRO A 223 -1.08 2.40 -6.57
CA PRO A 223 -0.07 1.65 -7.29
C PRO A 223 1.17 1.31 -6.44
N GLY A 224 1.58 0.05 -6.49
CA GLY A 224 2.73 -0.45 -5.74
C GLY A 224 2.52 -0.59 -4.22
N HIS A 225 1.36 -0.19 -3.68
CA HIS A 225 1.08 -0.29 -2.24
C HIS A 225 0.53 -1.66 -1.85
N GLN A 226 0.79 -2.07 -0.60
CA GLN A 226 0.25 -3.31 -0.01
C GLN A 226 -0.38 -3.01 1.35
N THR A 227 -1.64 -3.40 1.54
CA THR A 227 -2.33 -3.38 2.83
C THR A 227 -2.23 -4.72 3.56
N VAL A 228 -1.92 -5.79 2.82
CA VAL A 228 -1.76 -7.15 3.36
C VAL A 228 -0.28 -7.48 3.44
N ASN A 229 0.26 -7.42 4.64
CA ASN A 229 1.65 -7.74 4.98
C ASN A 229 1.70 -8.55 6.27
N ASN A 230 2.60 -9.52 6.34
CA ASN A 230 2.87 -10.26 7.57
C ASN A 230 3.79 -9.44 8.47
N ALA A 231 3.21 -8.44 9.11
CA ALA A 231 3.88 -7.52 10.02
C ALA A 231 2.96 -7.18 11.20
N TRP A 232 3.56 -6.84 12.35
CA TRP A 232 2.81 -6.39 13.53
C TRP A 232 2.25 -5.00 13.31
N GLY A 233 0.95 -4.90 13.54
CA GLY A 233 0.27 -3.63 13.58
C GLY A 233 0.22 -2.94 12.20
N SER A 234 -0.42 -1.83 12.21
CA SER A 234 -0.45 -0.75 11.22
C SER A 234 -0.95 0.46 12.00
N ASP A 235 -0.98 1.63 11.41
CA ASP A 235 -1.48 2.83 12.08
C ASP A 235 -2.92 2.65 12.58
N ASP A 236 -3.73 1.89 11.84
CA ASP A 236 -5.14 1.64 12.17
C ASP A 236 -5.40 0.29 12.87
N TYR A 237 -4.36 -0.49 13.23
CA TYR A 237 -4.54 -1.83 13.81
C TYR A 237 -5.33 -1.82 15.11
N ALA A 238 -5.00 -0.91 16.03
CA ALA A 238 -5.69 -0.80 17.32
C ALA A 238 -7.15 -0.38 17.14
N TRP A 239 -7.43 0.48 16.16
CA TRP A 239 -8.78 0.87 15.81
C TRP A 239 -9.58 -0.29 15.21
N MET A 240 -8.98 -1.08 14.32
CA MET A 240 -9.63 -2.28 13.76
C MET A 240 -9.92 -3.32 14.85
N GLN A 241 -9.06 -3.45 15.86
CA GLN A 241 -9.33 -4.30 17.03
C GLN A 241 -10.50 -3.78 17.85
N LEU A 242 -10.63 -2.46 18.02
CA LEU A 242 -11.81 -1.85 18.66
C LEU A 242 -13.10 -2.22 17.90
N LEU A 243 -13.07 -2.13 16.57
CA LEU A 243 -14.21 -2.50 15.72
C LEU A 243 -14.55 -4.00 15.84
N ALA A 244 -13.53 -4.86 15.85
CA ALA A 244 -13.70 -6.29 16.03
C ALA A 244 -14.34 -6.63 17.39
N GLN A 245 -13.92 -5.96 18.47
CA GLN A 245 -14.55 -6.09 19.80
C GLN A 245 -16.01 -5.61 19.82
N ARG A 246 -16.40 -4.74 18.90
CA ARG A 246 -17.79 -4.31 18.70
C ARG A 246 -18.58 -5.24 17.79
N GLY A 247 -17.99 -6.35 17.32
CA GLY A 247 -18.67 -7.32 16.49
C GLY A 247 -18.61 -7.02 14.99
N ILE A 248 -17.67 -6.19 14.53
CA ILE A 248 -17.46 -5.89 13.10
C ILE A 248 -16.27 -6.71 12.60
N ILE A 249 -16.45 -7.48 11.54
CA ILE A 249 -15.34 -8.17 10.86
C ILE A 249 -14.58 -7.13 10.04
N CYS A 250 -13.28 -6.98 10.27
CA CYS A 250 -12.42 -6.14 9.45
C CYS A 250 -11.66 -6.99 8.42
N VAL A 251 -11.58 -6.53 7.18
CA VAL A 251 -10.93 -7.26 6.07
C VAL A 251 -10.24 -6.31 5.11
N SER A 252 -9.12 -6.76 4.51
CA SER A 252 -8.46 -6.04 3.43
C SER A 252 -7.79 -7.01 2.47
N ILE A 253 -7.63 -6.61 1.20
CA ILE A 253 -7.05 -7.40 0.13
C ILE A 253 -5.90 -6.61 -0.52
N ASN A 254 -4.83 -7.30 -0.95
CA ASN A 254 -3.85 -6.73 -1.87
C ASN A 254 -4.44 -6.75 -3.28
N ASN A 255 -5.00 -5.62 -3.70
CA ASN A 255 -5.64 -5.48 -5.01
C ASN A 255 -4.63 -5.52 -6.16
N ARG A 256 -5.12 -5.78 -7.37
CA ARG A 256 -4.36 -5.60 -8.61
C ARG A 256 -3.85 -4.15 -8.69
N GLY A 257 -2.62 -3.99 -9.13
CA GLY A 257 -1.88 -2.71 -9.04
C GLY A 257 -0.97 -2.60 -7.81
N GLY A 258 -1.05 -3.53 -6.85
CA GLY A 258 -0.19 -3.58 -5.66
C GLY A 258 1.25 -4.00 -5.97
N GLY A 259 2.14 -3.91 -4.98
CA GLY A 259 3.56 -4.25 -5.10
C GLY A 259 3.90 -5.71 -4.79
N ALA A 260 5.19 -6.03 -4.95
CA ALA A 260 5.82 -7.30 -4.62
C ALA A 260 5.31 -8.53 -5.41
N ARG A 261 4.68 -8.32 -6.56
CA ARG A 261 4.15 -9.37 -7.45
C ARG A 261 4.54 -9.16 -8.92
N GLY A 262 5.57 -8.37 -9.18
CA GLY A 262 6.11 -8.08 -10.49
C GLY A 262 5.38 -6.98 -11.25
N GLU A 263 6.01 -6.57 -12.33
CA GLU A 263 5.59 -5.43 -13.15
C GLU A 263 4.19 -5.59 -13.74
N VAL A 264 3.87 -6.78 -14.26
CA VAL A 264 2.55 -7.04 -14.88
C VAL A 264 1.42 -6.83 -13.91
N PHE A 265 1.55 -7.33 -12.68
CA PHE A 265 0.55 -7.14 -11.64
C PHE A 265 0.49 -5.68 -11.17
N LYS A 266 1.64 -5.05 -10.93
CA LYS A 266 1.73 -3.66 -10.45
C LYS A 266 1.21 -2.65 -11.47
N LYS A 267 1.57 -2.82 -12.74
CA LYS A 267 1.25 -1.85 -13.80
C LYS A 267 -0.05 -2.11 -14.56
N MET A 268 -0.86 -3.10 -14.12
CA MET A 268 -2.21 -3.31 -14.69
C MET A 268 -3.10 -2.08 -14.66
N THR A 269 -2.93 -1.25 -13.64
CA THR A 269 -3.74 -0.04 -13.41
C THR A 269 -3.28 1.15 -14.25
N TYR A 270 -2.20 1.01 -15.03
CA TYR A 270 -1.66 2.06 -15.88
C TYR A 270 -2.71 2.59 -16.85
N GLN A 271 -2.88 3.91 -16.88
CA GLN A 271 -3.87 4.68 -17.61
C GLN A 271 -5.34 4.42 -17.21
N GLN A 272 -5.59 3.67 -16.14
CA GLN A 272 -6.95 3.32 -15.71
C GLN A 272 -7.07 3.16 -14.18
N LEU A 273 -6.41 4.06 -13.42
CA LEU A 273 -6.49 4.07 -11.96
C LEU A 273 -7.96 4.06 -11.49
N GLY A 274 -8.27 3.19 -10.54
CA GLY A 274 -9.61 3.00 -9.99
C GLY A 274 -10.47 1.99 -10.71
N LYS A 275 -9.99 1.36 -11.79
CA LYS A 275 -10.74 0.31 -12.50
C LYS A 275 -10.61 -1.02 -11.79
N TYR A 276 -9.44 -1.63 -11.87
CA TYR A 276 -9.21 -2.96 -11.30
C TYR A 276 -9.30 -2.98 -9.78
N GLU A 277 -8.82 -1.93 -9.14
CA GLU A 277 -8.89 -1.78 -7.70
C GLU A 277 -10.35 -1.76 -7.22
N THR A 278 -11.25 -1.06 -7.92
CA THR A 278 -12.69 -1.04 -7.60
C THR A 278 -13.34 -2.40 -7.85
N GLU A 279 -13.01 -3.05 -8.97
CA GLU A 279 -13.49 -4.40 -9.27
C GLU A 279 -13.07 -5.39 -8.17
N ASP A 280 -11.84 -5.30 -7.67
CA ASP A 280 -11.32 -6.15 -6.61
C ASP A 280 -12.04 -5.91 -5.28
N MET A 281 -12.32 -4.64 -4.91
CA MET A 281 -13.11 -4.32 -3.71
C MET A 281 -14.54 -4.84 -3.80
N ILE A 282 -15.18 -4.71 -4.98
CA ILE A 282 -16.52 -5.25 -5.21
C ILE A 282 -16.51 -6.78 -5.14
N THR A 283 -15.49 -7.43 -5.68
CA THR A 283 -15.32 -8.87 -5.61
C THR A 283 -15.10 -9.34 -4.18
N LEU A 284 -14.28 -8.62 -3.40
CA LEU A 284 -14.14 -8.89 -1.96
C LEU A 284 -15.47 -8.73 -1.21
N ALA A 285 -16.24 -7.68 -1.51
CA ALA A 285 -17.57 -7.49 -0.90
C ALA A 285 -18.52 -8.64 -1.23
N LYS A 286 -18.55 -9.11 -2.48
CA LYS A 286 -19.33 -10.30 -2.91
C LYS A 286 -18.89 -11.57 -2.18
N TYR A 287 -17.58 -11.79 -2.09
CA TYR A 287 -17.01 -12.94 -1.38
C TYR A 287 -17.43 -12.93 0.10
N MET A 288 -17.34 -11.76 0.75
CA MET A 288 -17.77 -11.62 2.14
C MET A 288 -19.27 -11.80 2.31
N ALA A 289 -20.09 -11.23 1.42
CA ALA A 289 -21.54 -11.37 1.44
C ALA A 289 -21.99 -12.84 1.32
N ALA A 290 -21.24 -13.67 0.63
CA ALA A 290 -21.51 -15.11 0.47
C ALA A 290 -21.15 -15.94 1.72
N GLN A 291 -20.44 -15.38 2.70
CA GLN A 291 -20.07 -16.12 3.91
C GLN A 291 -21.30 -16.34 4.82
N PRO A 292 -21.49 -17.55 5.39
CA PRO A 292 -22.66 -17.85 6.22
C PRO A 292 -22.78 -17.00 7.47
N TYR A 293 -21.68 -16.43 7.95
CA TYR A 293 -21.57 -15.59 9.16
C TYR A 293 -21.60 -14.08 8.86
N VAL A 294 -21.77 -13.66 7.61
CA VAL A 294 -21.83 -12.25 7.22
C VAL A 294 -23.26 -11.77 7.01
N ASN A 295 -23.59 -10.58 7.48
CA ASN A 295 -24.80 -9.88 7.10
C ASN A 295 -24.55 -9.13 5.76
N PRO A 296 -25.08 -9.61 4.63
CA PRO A 296 -24.79 -9.06 3.31
C PRO A 296 -25.33 -7.64 3.10
N GLU A 297 -26.24 -7.17 3.95
CA GLU A 297 -26.81 -5.82 3.90
C GLU A 297 -25.95 -4.81 4.69
N LYS A 298 -24.97 -5.28 5.47
CA LYS A 298 -24.13 -4.46 6.36
C LYS A 298 -22.65 -4.63 6.05
N ILE A 299 -22.26 -4.28 4.82
CA ILE A 299 -20.86 -4.25 4.36
C ILE A 299 -20.47 -2.79 4.13
N ALA A 300 -19.45 -2.36 4.86
CA ALA A 300 -18.87 -1.02 4.77
C ALA A 300 -17.49 -1.06 4.11
N ILE A 301 -17.06 0.10 3.58
CA ILE A 301 -15.71 0.35 3.10
C ILE A 301 -15.16 1.64 3.70
N TYR A 302 -13.90 1.61 4.12
CA TYR A 302 -13.19 2.77 4.67
C TYR A 302 -11.83 2.93 4.01
N GLY A 303 -11.48 4.17 3.68
CA GLY A 303 -10.16 4.50 3.20
C GLY A 303 -9.83 5.98 3.27
N TRP A 304 -8.53 6.29 3.23
CA TRP A 304 -7.96 7.62 3.30
C TRP A 304 -7.17 7.92 2.03
N SER A 305 -7.22 9.16 1.51
CA SER A 305 -6.46 9.58 0.34
C SER A 305 -6.85 8.77 -0.90
N TYR A 306 -5.93 8.01 -1.49
CA TYR A 306 -6.24 7.03 -2.52
C TYR A 306 -7.30 6.03 -2.02
N GLY A 307 -7.21 5.61 -0.76
CA GLY A 307 -8.23 4.76 -0.13
C GLY A 307 -9.60 5.44 -0.04
N GLY A 308 -9.63 6.76 0.16
CA GLY A 308 -10.86 7.56 0.08
C GLY A 308 -11.46 7.57 -1.32
N PHE A 309 -10.62 7.67 -2.36
CA PHE A 309 -11.03 7.49 -3.75
C PHE A 309 -11.64 6.09 -3.97
N MET A 310 -11.00 5.06 -3.40
CA MET A 310 -11.50 3.68 -3.47
C MET A 310 -12.80 3.47 -2.69
N ALA A 311 -12.93 4.08 -1.51
CA ALA A 311 -14.16 4.00 -0.71
C ALA A 311 -15.35 4.67 -1.43
N THR A 312 -15.10 5.83 -2.05
CA THR A 312 -16.11 6.53 -2.87
C THR A 312 -16.48 5.74 -4.13
N SER A 313 -15.47 5.13 -4.79
CA SER A 313 -15.69 4.25 -5.96
C SER A 313 -16.47 2.98 -5.56
N GLY A 314 -16.15 2.41 -4.39
CA GLY A 314 -16.84 1.24 -3.85
C GLY A 314 -18.32 1.48 -3.59
N ILE A 315 -18.68 2.57 -2.90
CA ILE A 315 -20.10 2.86 -2.57
C ILE A 315 -20.91 3.32 -3.79
N THR A 316 -20.27 3.85 -4.83
CA THR A 316 -20.94 4.24 -6.08
C THR A 316 -21.06 3.08 -7.04
N LYS A 317 -19.96 2.53 -7.51
CA LYS A 317 -19.93 1.42 -8.49
C LYS A 317 -20.35 0.07 -7.88
N GLY A 318 -20.12 -0.14 -6.58
CA GLY A 318 -20.44 -1.34 -5.83
C GLY A 318 -21.66 -1.25 -4.93
N ALA A 319 -22.56 -0.27 -5.16
CA ALA A 319 -23.73 0.02 -4.33
C ALA A 319 -24.70 -1.15 -4.11
N ASP A 320 -24.62 -2.21 -4.88
CA ASP A 320 -25.42 -3.42 -4.69
C ASP A 320 -24.85 -4.36 -3.60
N TYR A 321 -23.60 -4.15 -3.18
CA TYR A 321 -22.90 -4.96 -2.17
C TYR A 321 -22.34 -4.18 -1.02
N ILE A 322 -22.07 -2.87 -1.21
CA ILE A 322 -21.49 -1.97 -0.21
C ILE A 322 -22.56 -0.98 0.21
N SER A 323 -23.02 -1.08 1.45
CA SER A 323 -24.11 -0.27 1.99
C SER A 323 -23.66 0.99 2.73
N THR A 324 -22.39 1.06 3.11
CA THR A 324 -21.84 2.16 3.91
C THR A 324 -20.42 2.48 3.48
N ALA A 325 -20.05 3.76 3.35
CA ALA A 325 -18.68 4.14 3.07
C ALA A 325 -18.22 5.35 3.87
N VAL A 326 -16.94 5.31 4.26
CA VAL A 326 -16.24 6.44 4.87
C VAL A 326 -15.04 6.76 4.01
N ALA A 327 -15.02 7.97 3.45
CA ALA A 327 -13.93 8.49 2.65
C ALA A 327 -13.28 9.69 3.34
N VAL A 328 -12.00 9.57 3.66
CA VAL A 328 -11.24 10.65 4.28
C VAL A 328 -10.26 11.22 3.25
N ALA A 329 -10.34 12.53 3.04
CA ALA A 329 -9.48 13.27 2.10
C ALA A 329 -9.36 12.59 0.72
N PRO A 330 -10.48 12.21 0.06
CA PRO A 330 -10.46 11.43 -1.17
C PRO A 330 -10.01 12.26 -2.37
N VAL A 331 -9.21 11.64 -3.25
CA VAL A 331 -9.20 12.05 -4.66
C VAL A 331 -10.58 11.70 -5.25
N THR A 332 -11.15 12.57 -6.07
CA THR A 332 -12.47 12.36 -6.69
C THR A 332 -12.43 12.40 -8.21
N ASN A 333 -11.42 13.09 -8.73
CA ASN A 333 -11.01 13.06 -10.12
C ASN A 333 -9.51 13.34 -10.21
N TRP A 334 -8.78 12.53 -10.92
CA TRP A 334 -7.32 12.66 -11.06
C TRP A 334 -6.88 13.95 -11.73
N ARG A 335 -7.78 14.71 -12.39
CA ARG A 335 -7.52 16.06 -12.91
C ARG A 335 -7.25 17.09 -11.81
N TYR A 336 -7.58 16.77 -10.55
CA TYR A 336 -7.42 17.65 -9.37
C TYR A 336 -6.23 17.26 -8.49
N TYR A 337 -5.37 16.36 -8.98
CA TYR A 337 -4.18 15.93 -8.26
C TYR A 337 -2.90 16.37 -8.97
N ASP A 338 -1.75 16.33 -8.28
CA ASP A 338 -0.48 16.80 -8.85
C ASP A 338 -0.10 16.01 -10.13
N ASN A 339 0.62 16.70 -11.02
CA ASN A 339 0.93 16.15 -12.33
C ASN A 339 2.08 15.13 -12.32
N ILE A 340 3.04 15.23 -11.38
CA ILE A 340 4.18 14.30 -11.33
C ILE A 340 3.69 12.89 -10.97
N TYR A 341 2.84 12.79 -9.95
CA TYR A 341 2.20 11.53 -9.57
C TYR A 341 1.21 11.07 -10.66
N THR A 342 0.26 11.94 -10.99
CA THR A 342 -0.88 11.55 -11.84
C THR A 342 -0.43 11.17 -13.25
N GLU A 343 0.42 11.97 -13.89
CA GLU A 343 0.86 11.70 -15.26
C GLU A 343 1.76 10.46 -15.38
N ARG A 344 2.45 10.07 -14.31
CA ARG A 344 3.18 8.79 -14.25
C ARG A 344 2.25 7.62 -14.52
N PHE A 345 1.10 7.59 -13.87
CA PHE A 345 0.17 6.46 -13.92
C PHE A 345 -0.93 6.62 -14.98
N MET A 346 -1.27 7.86 -15.38
CA MET A 346 -2.44 8.16 -16.20
C MET A 346 -2.11 8.87 -17.52
N ARG A 347 -0.87 9.28 -17.74
CA ARG A 347 -0.50 10.27 -18.75
C ARG A 347 -1.27 11.57 -18.59
N THR A 348 -1.28 12.42 -19.61
CA THR A 348 -2.05 13.67 -19.56
C THR A 348 -3.54 13.43 -19.82
N PRO A 349 -4.44 14.31 -19.27
CA PRO A 349 -5.88 14.21 -19.57
C PRO A 349 -6.23 14.33 -21.04
N GLN A 350 -5.37 14.98 -21.84
CA GLN A 350 -5.55 15.13 -23.29
C GLN A 350 -5.25 13.83 -24.04
N GLU A 351 -4.26 13.06 -23.56
CA GLU A 351 -3.87 11.77 -24.15
C GLU A 351 -4.79 10.63 -23.72
N ASN A 352 -5.36 10.71 -22.51
CA ASN A 352 -6.12 9.64 -21.87
C ASN A 352 -7.42 10.14 -21.21
N PRO A 353 -8.31 10.85 -21.93
CA PRO A 353 -9.51 11.42 -21.32
C PRO A 353 -10.42 10.37 -20.69
N SER A 354 -10.61 9.21 -21.32
CA SER A 354 -11.47 8.13 -20.81
C SER A 354 -10.91 7.51 -19.51
N GLY A 355 -9.59 7.31 -19.40
CA GLY A 355 -8.98 6.81 -18.17
C GLY A 355 -9.26 7.70 -16.97
N TYR A 356 -9.24 9.03 -17.17
CA TYR A 356 -9.59 9.99 -16.13
C TYR A 356 -11.08 10.01 -15.78
N ASP A 357 -11.96 9.86 -16.76
CA ASP A 357 -13.40 10.06 -16.56
C ASP A 357 -14.14 8.77 -16.21
N ASP A 358 -13.84 7.65 -16.88
CA ASP A 358 -14.56 6.38 -16.70
C ASP A 358 -14.32 5.73 -15.33
N ASN A 359 -13.26 6.15 -14.61
CA ASN A 359 -12.93 5.61 -13.30
C ASN A 359 -13.06 6.63 -12.15
N SER A 360 -13.34 7.89 -12.43
CA SER A 360 -13.55 8.90 -11.39
C SER A 360 -14.90 8.74 -10.70
N PRO A 361 -14.95 8.52 -9.37
CA PRO A 361 -16.20 8.27 -8.65
C PRO A 361 -17.18 9.42 -8.71
N ILE A 362 -16.72 10.64 -8.93
CA ILE A 362 -17.56 11.81 -9.12
C ILE A 362 -18.55 11.67 -10.29
N ASN A 363 -18.21 10.86 -11.30
CA ASN A 363 -19.04 10.61 -12.48
C ASN A 363 -20.06 9.47 -12.26
N PHE A 364 -20.09 8.87 -11.05
CA PHE A 364 -20.98 7.75 -10.70
C PHE A 364 -21.79 8.00 -9.45
N VAL A 365 -21.89 9.25 -9.00
CA VAL A 365 -22.65 9.63 -7.80
C VAL A 365 -24.17 9.33 -7.93
N ASP A 366 -24.69 9.26 -9.15
CA ASP A 366 -26.06 8.82 -9.46
C ASP A 366 -26.35 7.41 -8.91
N LYS A 367 -25.33 6.54 -8.85
CA LYS A 367 -25.41 5.16 -8.34
C LYS A 367 -25.38 5.04 -6.83
N LEU A 368 -25.04 6.09 -6.09
CA LEU A 368 -25.02 6.07 -4.63
C LEU A 368 -26.39 5.69 -4.07
N LYS A 369 -26.46 4.60 -3.28
CA LYS A 369 -27.67 4.08 -2.63
C LYS A 369 -27.56 4.04 -1.10
N GLY A 370 -26.36 3.86 -0.58
CA GLY A 370 -26.09 3.64 0.84
C GLY A 370 -25.69 4.91 1.60
N ASN A 371 -25.17 4.72 2.80
CA ASN A 371 -24.74 5.78 3.70
C ASN A 371 -23.30 6.19 3.39
N TYR A 372 -23.04 7.47 3.22
CA TYR A 372 -21.74 7.99 2.83
C TYR A 372 -21.28 9.10 3.76
N LEU A 373 -20.12 8.94 4.39
CA LEU A 373 -19.44 9.96 5.19
C LEU A 373 -18.19 10.45 4.46
N LEU A 374 -18.16 11.75 4.17
CA LEU A 374 -17.02 12.46 3.62
C LEU A 374 -16.35 13.29 4.71
N CYS A 375 -15.05 13.06 4.95
CA CYS A 375 -14.22 13.86 5.86
C CYS A 375 -13.07 14.50 5.07
N HIS A 376 -12.76 15.79 5.33
CA HIS A 376 -11.66 16.46 4.65
C HIS A 376 -11.11 17.64 5.46
N GLY A 377 -9.79 17.85 5.43
CA GLY A 377 -9.13 19.05 5.93
C GLY A 377 -9.22 20.20 4.93
N SER A 378 -9.69 21.38 5.35
CA SER A 378 -9.83 22.50 4.38
C SER A 378 -8.51 23.16 3.98
N GLY A 379 -7.41 22.85 4.69
CA GLY A 379 -6.04 23.28 4.39
C GLY A 379 -5.19 22.16 3.78
N ASP A 380 -5.82 21.11 3.25
CA ASP A 380 -5.13 20.00 2.60
C ASP A 380 -4.40 20.47 1.34
N ASP A 381 -3.08 20.41 1.36
CA ASP A 381 -2.16 20.81 0.30
C ASP A 381 -1.65 19.63 -0.54
N ASN A 382 -2.06 18.42 -0.19
CA ASN A 382 -1.80 17.19 -0.94
C ASN A 382 -3.01 16.85 -1.83
N VAL A 383 -4.12 16.39 -1.24
CA VAL A 383 -5.38 16.24 -1.94
C VAL A 383 -6.22 17.50 -1.70
N HIS A 384 -6.11 18.46 -2.59
CA HIS A 384 -6.77 19.77 -2.44
C HIS A 384 -8.26 19.62 -2.14
N PHE A 385 -8.76 20.43 -1.20
CA PHE A 385 -10.16 20.44 -0.78
C PHE A 385 -11.15 20.61 -1.95
N GLN A 386 -10.67 21.09 -3.11
CA GLN A 386 -11.42 21.09 -4.37
C GLN A 386 -12.02 19.73 -4.71
N ASN A 387 -11.28 18.63 -4.46
CA ASN A 387 -11.79 17.27 -4.69
C ASN A 387 -13.09 17.02 -3.93
N ALA A 388 -13.15 17.38 -2.66
CA ALA A 388 -14.36 17.25 -1.84
C ALA A 388 -15.48 18.18 -2.34
N MET A 389 -15.16 19.44 -2.68
CA MET A 389 -16.16 20.42 -3.11
C MET A 389 -16.83 20.03 -4.44
N GLU A 390 -16.07 19.51 -5.40
CA GLU A 390 -16.63 19.04 -6.67
C GLU A 390 -17.48 17.77 -6.48
N LEU A 391 -17.06 16.85 -5.59
CA LEU A 391 -17.87 15.69 -5.23
C LEU A 391 -19.17 16.08 -4.54
N ILE A 392 -19.13 17.00 -3.56
CA ILE A 392 -20.30 17.55 -2.87
C ILE A 392 -21.28 18.15 -3.88
N LYS A 393 -20.79 18.98 -4.79
CA LYS A 393 -21.60 19.58 -5.86
C LYS A 393 -22.28 18.52 -6.73
N ALA A 394 -21.56 17.47 -7.14
CA ALA A 394 -22.12 16.38 -7.92
C ALA A 394 -23.20 15.61 -7.14
N LEU A 395 -22.96 15.26 -5.88
CA LEU A 395 -23.93 14.60 -5.00
C LEU A 395 -25.21 15.42 -4.82
N ILE A 396 -25.09 16.72 -4.58
CA ILE A 396 -26.24 17.64 -4.44
C ILE A 396 -27.01 17.71 -5.76
N SER A 397 -26.32 17.80 -6.90
CA SER A 397 -26.97 17.87 -8.22
C SER A 397 -27.78 16.62 -8.54
N GLU A 398 -27.34 15.44 -8.05
CA GLU A 398 -28.06 14.16 -8.17
C GLU A 398 -29.06 13.91 -7.01
N GLY A 399 -29.28 14.91 -6.14
CA GLY A 399 -30.22 14.82 -5.02
C GLY A 399 -29.82 13.81 -3.94
N LYS A 400 -28.53 13.42 -3.87
CA LYS A 400 -28.03 12.45 -2.91
C LYS A 400 -27.82 13.08 -1.54
N GLN A 401 -28.21 12.36 -0.48
CA GLN A 401 -27.92 12.73 0.90
C GLN A 401 -26.64 12.03 1.35
N PHE A 402 -25.86 12.71 2.19
CA PHE A 402 -24.59 12.22 2.72
C PHE A 402 -24.19 12.99 3.97
N ASP A 403 -23.33 12.40 4.80
CA ASP A 403 -22.70 13.07 5.93
C ASP A 403 -21.41 13.75 5.51
N LEU A 404 -21.12 14.91 6.10
CA LEU A 404 -19.93 15.71 5.85
C LEU A 404 -19.27 16.15 7.15
N MET A 405 -17.95 16.01 7.26
CA MET A 405 -17.15 16.61 8.31
C MET A 405 -15.93 17.33 7.71
N VAL A 406 -15.93 18.64 7.83
CA VAL A 406 -14.80 19.47 7.41
C VAL A 406 -13.96 19.86 8.63
N TYR A 407 -12.65 19.70 8.53
CA TYR A 407 -11.67 20.12 9.53
C TYR A 407 -11.00 21.42 9.08
N PRO A 408 -11.42 22.60 9.58
CA PRO A 408 -10.89 23.88 9.14
C PRO A 408 -9.39 23.98 9.33
N ASN A 409 -8.66 24.44 8.29
CA ASN A 409 -7.22 24.67 8.29
C ASN A 409 -6.36 23.42 8.64
N LYS A 410 -6.93 22.20 8.61
CA LYS A 410 -6.15 20.97 8.75
C LYS A 410 -5.65 20.49 7.39
N ASP A 411 -4.43 19.97 7.40
CA ASP A 411 -3.75 19.37 6.27
C ASP A 411 -4.30 17.97 5.93
N HIS A 412 -3.62 17.27 5.03
CA HIS A 412 -3.98 15.91 4.58
C HIS A 412 -4.05 14.88 5.71
N SER A 413 -3.25 15.06 6.76
CA SER A 413 -3.20 14.12 7.89
C SER A 413 -4.29 14.36 8.94
N ILE A 414 -4.97 15.50 8.90
CA ILE A 414 -6.03 15.90 9.87
C ILE A 414 -5.55 15.67 11.31
N TYR A 415 -4.42 16.27 11.66
CA TYR A 415 -3.71 15.99 12.91
C TYR A 415 -3.61 17.22 13.82
N GLY A 416 -3.24 16.97 15.10
CA GLY A 416 -2.94 17.99 16.10
C GLY A 416 -4.18 18.58 16.75
N ARG A 417 -4.07 19.82 17.25
CA ARG A 417 -5.12 20.53 17.99
C ARG A 417 -5.37 21.89 17.35
N TYR A 418 -6.51 22.48 17.59
CA TYR A 418 -6.75 23.89 17.19
C TYR A 418 -6.17 24.87 18.21
N GLU A 419 -6.19 24.51 19.50
CA GLU A 419 -5.64 25.28 20.61
C GLU A 419 -4.75 24.41 21.47
N GLN A 420 -3.87 24.99 22.30
CA GLN A 420 -2.93 24.21 23.11
C GLN A 420 -3.61 23.20 24.04
N GLU A 421 -4.75 23.60 24.63
CA GLU A 421 -5.56 22.77 25.55
C GLU A 421 -6.74 22.09 24.84
N GLY A 422 -6.87 22.27 23.52
CA GLY A 422 -7.97 21.69 22.73
C GLY A 422 -7.87 20.17 22.62
N ASN A 423 -9.02 19.55 22.31
CA ASN A 423 -9.09 18.12 22.02
C ASN A 423 -8.25 17.77 20.80
N ASP A 424 -7.73 16.55 20.76
CA ASP A 424 -7.01 16.02 19.61
C ASP A 424 -7.97 15.85 18.43
N VAL A 425 -7.63 16.49 17.30
CA VAL A 425 -8.46 16.51 16.09
C VAL A 425 -8.56 15.13 15.46
N ARG A 426 -7.48 14.33 15.54
CA ARG A 426 -7.48 12.95 15.03
C ARG A 426 -8.44 12.06 15.82
N MET A 427 -8.47 12.21 17.15
CA MET A 427 -9.44 11.50 17.99
C MET A 427 -10.88 11.87 17.64
N HIS A 428 -11.15 13.18 17.47
CA HIS A 428 -12.47 13.64 17.03
C HIS A 428 -12.89 13.04 15.68
N LEU A 429 -11.95 12.92 14.73
CA LEU A 429 -12.21 12.29 13.44
C LEU A 429 -12.59 10.81 13.62
N PHE A 430 -11.83 10.04 14.40
CA PHE A 430 -12.15 8.63 14.63
C PHE A 430 -13.43 8.42 15.44
N GLU A 431 -13.75 9.32 16.37
CA GLU A 431 -15.06 9.32 17.04
C GLU A 431 -16.22 9.55 16.06
N LYS A 432 -16.10 10.53 15.13
CA LYS A 432 -17.11 10.75 14.09
C LYS A 432 -17.26 9.52 13.19
N ILE A 433 -16.15 8.90 12.79
CA ILE A 433 -16.15 7.67 11.97
C ILE A 433 -16.82 6.52 12.74
N ASN A 434 -16.44 6.30 14.00
CA ASN A 434 -17.01 5.24 14.84
C ASN A 434 -18.52 5.40 15.01
N ASN A 435 -18.98 6.61 15.34
CA ASN A 435 -20.41 6.87 15.51
C ASN A 435 -21.18 6.58 14.22
N PHE A 436 -20.67 7.04 13.08
CA PHE A 436 -21.28 6.77 11.78
C PHE A 436 -21.31 5.27 11.43
N LEU A 437 -20.20 4.55 11.67
CA LEU A 437 -20.16 3.10 11.42
C LEU A 437 -21.07 2.31 12.38
N PHE A 438 -21.11 2.67 13.67
CA PHE A 438 -21.96 1.97 14.64
C PHE A 438 -23.42 2.17 14.37
N GLU A 439 -23.84 3.39 14.06
CA GLU A 439 -25.22 3.72 13.67
C GLU A 439 -25.67 2.89 12.46
N ASN A 440 -24.83 2.80 11.42
CA ASN A 440 -25.21 2.15 10.17
C ASN A 440 -25.01 0.62 10.15
N LEU A 441 -24.06 0.11 10.93
CA LEU A 441 -23.71 -1.32 10.93
C LEU A 441 -24.30 -2.09 12.11
N LEU A 442 -24.38 -1.49 13.29
CA LEU A 442 -24.75 -2.21 14.53
C LEU A 442 -26.17 -1.93 15.00
N GLU A 443 -26.71 -0.74 14.71
CA GLU A 443 -28.09 -0.42 15.05
C GLU A 443 -29.08 -1.06 14.06
N ASN A 444 -30.24 -1.49 14.57
CA ASN A 444 -31.29 -2.19 13.81
C ASN A 444 -32.14 -1.20 12.99
#